data_a94ee6557835af9d420d7daf394766aa
#
_entry.id   a94ee6557835af9d420d7daf394766aa
#
_cell.length_a   1.000
_cell.length_b   1.000
_cell.length_c   1.000
_cell.angle_alpha   90.00
_cell.angle_beta   90.00
_cell.angle_gamma   90.00
#
_symmetry.space_group_name_H-M   'P 1'
#
loop_
_entity.id
_entity.type
_entity.pdbx_description
1 polymer ?
#
loop_
_entity_poly.entity_id
_entity_poly.type
_entity_poly.pdbx_seq_one_letter_code
_entity_poly.pdbx_strand_id
1 'polypeptide(L)'
;IVPEPAYANYMAFAISAGAKIKTIATSIEEGFALPKVEKFEELINEKTRAIMICNPNNPTGYLYTRREMNQIRDLVKKYDLYLFSDEVYREYIYTGSPYISAMHLQGIENNTVLIDSVSKRYSECGIRIGALITKNEEIRKAVMKFCQARLSPPLIGQIVAEASLDA
;
A
#
# COMPACT_ATOMS: atom_id res chain seq x y z
N ILE A 1 0.90 3.70 -10.91
CA ILE A 1 0.67 5.14 -10.63
C ILE A 1 0.80 5.34 -9.12
N VAL A 2 1.49 6.42 -8.70
CA VAL A 2 1.73 6.72 -7.28
C VAL A 2 1.46 8.21 -7.02
N PRO A 3 0.59 8.58 -6.06
CA PRO A 3 0.48 9.96 -5.59
C PRO A 3 1.77 10.40 -4.89
N GLU A 4 2.23 11.63 -5.16
CA GLU A 4 3.41 12.24 -4.53
C GLU A 4 3.02 13.45 -3.64
N PRO A 5 3.78 13.70 -2.55
CA PRO A 5 5.01 13.03 -2.09
C PRO A 5 4.77 11.59 -1.64
N ALA A 6 5.74 10.70 -1.94
CA ALA A 6 5.66 9.28 -1.64
C ALA A 6 6.96 8.76 -1.01
N TYR A 7 6.89 7.60 -0.38
CA TYR A 7 8.07 6.95 0.16
C TYR A 7 9.04 6.57 -0.97
N ALA A 8 10.28 7.05 -0.88
CA ALA A 8 11.26 6.97 -1.97
C ALA A 8 11.56 5.55 -2.45
N ASN A 9 11.47 4.55 -1.57
CA ASN A 9 11.76 3.16 -1.94
C ASN A 9 10.74 2.54 -2.90
N TYR A 10 9.54 3.12 -3.05
CA TYR A 10 8.62 2.63 -4.08
C TYR A 10 9.22 2.75 -5.48
N MET A 11 9.94 3.86 -5.74
CA MET A 11 10.66 4.04 -7.00
C MET A 11 11.76 3.00 -7.17
N ALA A 12 12.59 2.81 -6.14
CA ALA A 12 13.69 1.86 -6.20
C ALA A 12 13.21 0.43 -6.44
N PHE A 13 12.18 -0.02 -5.72
CA PHE A 13 11.62 -1.36 -5.89
C PHE A 13 10.94 -1.55 -7.24
N ALA A 14 10.22 -0.55 -7.74
CA ALA A 14 9.61 -0.62 -9.07
C ALA A 14 10.68 -0.74 -10.16
N ILE A 15 11.74 0.07 -10.12
CA ILE A 15 12.85 0.00 -11.06
C ILE A 15 13.51 -1.38 -11.01
N SER A 16 13.76 -1.91 -9.81
CA SER A 16 14.34 -3.25 -9.62
C SER A 16 13.46 -4.36 -10.21
N ALA A 17 12.15 -4.17 -10.22
CA ALA A 17 11.18 -5.08 -10.83
C ALA A 17 10.95 -4.83 -12.33
N GLY A 18 11.68 -3.91 -12.96
CA GLY A 18 11.51 -3.53 -14.36
C GLY A 18 10.21 -2.76 -14.63
N ALA A 19 9.54 -2.27 -13.60
CA ALA A 19 8.32 -1.47 -13.72
C ALA A 19 8.65 0.01 -13.85
N LYS A 20 7.79 0.74 -14.59
CA LYS A 20 7.85 2.21 -14.68
C LYS A 20 6.81 2.81 -13.75
N ILE A 21 7.22 3.76 -12.92
CA ILE A 21 6.29 4.55 -12.11
C ILE A 21 5.91 5.82 -12.88
N LYS A 22 4.63 6.14 -12.84
CA LYS A 22 4.09 7.46 -13.14
C LYS A 22 3.56 8.07 -11.86
N THR A 23 3.92 9.30 -11.59
CA THR A 23 3.53 10.00 -10.36
C THR A 23 2.46 11.03 -10.64
N ILE A 24 1.65 11.30 -9.60
CA ILE A 24 0.68 12.39 -9.60
C ILE A 24 1.01 13.27 -8.40
N ALA A 25 1.41 14.52 -8.65
CA ALA A 25 1.69 15.45 -7.58
C ALA A 25 0.42 15.82 -6.81
N THR A 26 0.50 15.78 -5.49
CA THR A 26 -0.44 16.45 -4.59
C THR A 26 0.18 17.76 -4.11
N SER A 27 -0.60 18.64 -3.50
CA SER A 27 -0.11 19.92 -3.03
C SER A 27 -0.41 20.17 -1.56
N ILE A 28 0.43 20.97 -0.92
CA ILE A 28 0.22 21.39 0.47
C ILE A 28 -0.98 22.30 0.60
N GLU A 29 -1.26 23.11 -0.43
CA GLU A 29 -2.41 24.02 -0.50
C GLU A 29 -3.74 23.25 -0.46
N GLU A 30 -3.74 22.02 -0.99
CA GLU A 30 -4.90 21.10 -0.94
C GLU A 30 -4.80 20.10 0.23
N GLY A 31 -3.86 20.32 1.16
CA GLY A 31 -3.63 19.45 2.31
C GLY A 31 -3.15 18.06 1.95
N PHE A 32 -2.56 17.86 0.78
CA PHE A 32 -2.15 16.58 0.22
C PHE A 32 -3.30 15.58 -0.04
N ALA A 33 -4.51 16.11 -0.26
CA ALA A 33 -5.67 15.30 -0.61
C ALA A 33 -5.44 14.48 -1.90
N LEU A 34 -6.22 13.41 -2.06
CA LEU A 34 -6.15 12.59 -3.26
C LEU A 34 -6.41 13.46 -4.51
N PRO A 35 -5.54 13.39 -5.53
CA PRO A 35 -5.81 14.08 -6.79
C PRO A 35 -7.13 13.64 -7.41
N LYS A 36 -7.73 14.54 -8.21
CA LYS A 36 -8.97 14.25 -8.91
C LYS A 36 -8.84 13.00 -9.79
N VAL A 37 -9.92 12.25 -9.92
CA VAL A 37 -9.97 10.98 -10.68
C VAL A 37 -9.46 11.17 -12.12
N GLU A 38 -9.80 12.28 -12.74
CA GLU A 38 -9.39 12.62 -14.12
C GLU A 38 -7.88 12.63 -14.29
N LYS A 39 -7.14 13.06 -13.26
CA LYS A 39 -5.67 13.03 -13.27
C LYS A 39 -5.09 11.61 -13.31
N PHE A 40 -5.74 10.67 -12.66
CA PHE A 40 -5.37 9.26 -12.77
C PHE A 40 -5.68 8.73 -14.16
N GLU A 41 -6.85 9.07 -14.70
CA GLU A 41 -7.29 8.61 -16.01
C GLU A 41 -6.38 9.11 -17.14
N GLU A 42 -5.86 10.33 -17.07
CA GLU A 42 -4.87 10.87 -18.00
C GLU A 42 -3.56 10.04 -18.05
N LEU A 43 -3.22 9.35 -16.96
CA LEU A 43 -2.00 8.53 -16.87
C LEU A 43 -2.24 7.05 -17.17
N ILE A 44 -3.48 6.58 -17.10
CA ILE A 44 -3.83 5.19 -17.34
C ILE A 44 -3.75 4.88 -18.85
N ASN A 45 -3.12 3.76 -19.19
CA ASN A 45 -3.08 3.20 -20.53
C ASN A 45 -2.99 1.67 -20.46
N GLU A 46 -2.91 1.00 -21.62
CA GLU A 46 -2.88 -0.47 -21.71
C GLU A 46 -1.70 -1.14 -20.98
N LYS A 47 -0.67 -0.39 -20.63
CA LYS A 47 0.49 -0.88 -19.86
C LYS A 47 0.36 -0.63 -18.36
N THR A 48 -0.62 0.18 -17.94
CA THR A 48 -0.85 0.44 -16.52
C THR A 48 -1.34 -0.82 -15.83
N ARG A 49 -0.74 -1.17 -14.70
CA ARG A 49 -1.07 -2.38 -13.95
C ARG A 49 -1.57 -2.12 -12.54
N ALA A 50 -1.15 -1.00 -11.93
CA ALA A 50 -1.48 -0.77 -10.53
C ALA A 50 -1.53 0.71 -10.17
N ILE A 51 -2.30 0.97 -9.11
CA ILE A 51 -2.21 2.18 -8.30
C ILE A 51 -1.60 1.76 -6.96
N MET A 52 -0.64 2.54 -6.45
CA MET A 52 -0.05 2.33 -5.13
C MET A 52 -0.29 3.55 -4.27
N ILE A 53 -0.79 3.31 -3.07
CA ILE A 53 -1.03 4.33 -2.04
C ILE A 53 -0.34 3.93 -0.73
N CYS A 54 -0.07 4.92 0.12
CA CYS A 54 0.29 4.73 1.52
C CYS A 54 -0.78 5.39 2.38
N ASN A 55 -1.40 4.66 3.29
CA ASN A 55 -2.54 5.16 4.07
C ASN A 55 -2.46 4.74 5.54
N PRO A 56 -2.22 5.66 6.48
CA PRO A 56 -1.82 7.07 6.31
C PRO A 56 -0.52 7.25 5.52
N ASN A 57 -0.40 8.37 4.81
CA ASN A 57 0.70 8.59 3.87
C ASN A 57 2.03 8.92 4.57
N ASN A 58 3.10 8.40 4.04
CA ASN A 58 4.47 8.84 4.30
C ASN A 58 5.00 9.54 3.02
N PRO A 59 5.36 10.87 3.09
CA PRO A 59 5.71 11.62 4.30
C PRO A 59 4.64 12.58 4.83
N THR A 60 3.49 12.73 4.17
CA THR A 60 2.56 13.83 4.43
C THR A 60 1.68 13.64 5.69
N GLY A 61 1.53 12.40 6.15
CA GLY A 61 0.60 12.06 7.22
C GLY A 61 -0.88 12.08 6.79
N TYR A 62 -1.16 12.30 5.50
CA TYR A 62 -2.53 12.35 5.00
C TYR A 62 -3.25 11.03 5.17
N LEU A 63 -4.46 11.08 5.71
CA LEU A 63 -5.36 9.93 5.86
C LEU A 63 -6.47 10.05 4.81
N TYR A 64 -6.54 9.09 3.89
CA TYR A 64 -7.58 9.09 2.86
C TYR A 64 -8.96 8.91 3.46
N THR A 65 -9.89 9.76 3.02
CA THR A 65 -11.30 9.72 3.38
C THR A 65 -12.00 8.53 2.74
N ARG A 66 -13.18 8.16 3.26
CA ARG A 66 -14.04 7.12 2.65
C ARG A 66 -14.35 7.43 1.19
N ARG A 67 -14.58 8.69 0.87
CA ARG A 67 -14.85 9.14 -0.51
C ARG A 67 -13.66 8.86 -1.42
N GLU A 68 -12.47 9.24 -1.00
CA GLU A 68 -11.24 9.04 -1.77
C GLU A 68 -10.91 7.54 -1.95
N MET A 69 -11.04 6.74 -0.89
CA MET A 69 -10.87 5.30 -0.99
C MET A 69 -11.87 4.66 -1.95
N ASN A 70 -13.12 5.13 -1.99
CA ASN A 70 -14.10 4.68 -2.97
C ASN A 70 -13.73 5.12 -4.40
N GLN A 71 -13.19 6.32 -4.60
CA GLN A 71 -12.71 6.79 -5.90
C GLN A 71 -11.56 5.91 -6.42
N ILE A 72 -10.62 5.55 -5.56
CA ILE A 72 -9.54 4.61 -5.90
C ILE A 72 -10.12 3.24 -6.28
N ARG A 73 -11.05 2.71 -5.48
CA ARG A 73 -11.75 1.45 -5.79
C ARG A 73 -12.40 1.49 -7.17
N ASP A 74 -13.10 2.56 -7.49
CA ASP A 74 -13.84 2.69 -8.75
C ASP A 74 -12.88 2.77 -9.95
N LEU A 75 -11.73 3.44 -9.82
CA LEU A 75 -10.66 3.41 -10.81
C LEU A 75 -10.08 2.00 -11.01
N VAL A 76 -9.76 1.32 -9.91
CA VAL A 76 -9.24 -0.06 -9.93
C VAL A 76 -10.21 -0.99 -10.64
N LYS A 77 -11.50 -0.88 -10.32
CA LYS A 77 -12.55 -1.69 -10.94
C LYS A 77 -12.77 -1.36 -12.43
N LYS A 78 -12.78 -0.06 -12.77
CA LYS A 78 -13.02 0.41 -14.14
C LYS A 78 -11.93 -0.03 -15.11
N TYR A 79 -10.68 -0.02 -14.67
CA TYR A 79 -9.51 -0.28 -15.51
C TYR A 79 -8.84 -1.61 -15.23
N ASP A 80 -9.46 -2.47 -14.41
CA ASP A 80 -8.92 -3.79 -14.00
C ASP A 80 -7.46 -3.69 -13.53
N LEU A 81 -7.20 -2.74 -12.61
CA LEU A 81 -5.88 -2.51 -12.04
C LEU A 81 -5.73 -3.27 -10.72
N TYR A 82 -4.49 -3.39 -10.25
CA TYR A 82 -4.21 -3.76 -8.87
C TYR A 82 -4.12 -2.52 -7.98
N LEU A 83 -4.54 -2.65 -6.74
CA LEU A 83 -4.33 -1.66 -5.68
C LEU A 83 -3.30 -2.19 -4.70
N PHE A 84 -2.13 -1.56 -4.66
CA PHE A 84 -1.18 -1.76 -3.58
C PHE A 84 -1.43 -0.71 -2.51
N SER A 85 -1.76 -1.15 -1.30
CA SER A 85 -2.00 -0.29 -0.15
C SER A 85 -0.97 -0.56 0.94
N ASP A 86 -0.05 0.37 1.13
CA ASP A 86 0.89 0.34 2.25
C ASP A 86 0.19 0.90 3.47
N GLU A 87 -0.07 0.04 4.46
CA GLU A 87 -0.85 0.38 5.66
C GLU A 87 -0.03 0.31 6.95
N VAL A 88 1.29 0.41 6.84
CA VAL A 88 2.20 0.29 7.99
C VAL A 88 1.98 1.38 9.05
N TYR A 89 1.37 2.50 8.69
CA TYR A 89 1.09 3.62 9.58
C TYR A 89 -0.36 3.67 10.09
N ARG A 90 -1.16 2.62 9.94
CA ARG A 90 -2.60 2.63 10.27
C ARG A 90 -2.92 2.95 11.73
N GLU A 91 -1.98 2.80 12.65
CA GLU A 91 -2.15 3.17 14.06
C GLU A 91 -1.80 4.65 14.34
N TYR A 92 -1.23 5.37 13.36
CA TYR A 92 -0.78 6.76 13.52
C TYR A 92 -1.82 7.74 12.99
N ILE A 93 -3.00 7.74 13.61
CA ILE A 93 -4.12 8.62 13.24
C ILE A 93 -4.37 9.58 14.38
N TYR A 94 -4.14 10.86 14.12
CA TYR A 94 -4.23 11.93 15.11
C TYR A 94 -5.44 12.86 14.88
N THR A 95 -6.21 12.62 13.83
CA THR A 95 -7.34 13.48 13.43
C THR A 95 -8.67 13.06 14.04
N GLY A 96 -8.74 11.89 14.71
CA GLY A 96 -10.00 11.30 15.15
C GLY A 96 -10.87 10.74 14.04
N SER A 97 -10.42 10.80 12.78
CA SER A 97 -11.13 10.24 11.64
C SER A 97 -11.01 8.71 11.60
N PRO A 98 -12.05 8.00 11.13
CA PRO A 98 -11.99 6.54 11.05
C PRO A 98 -10.99 6.09 9.99
N TYR A 99 -10.15 5.13 10.34
CA TYR A 99 -9.28 4.45 9.39
C TYR A 99 -10.07 3.51 8.47
N ILE A 100 -9.67 3.47 7.20
CA ILE A 100 -10.29 2.61 6.19
C ILE A 100 -9.21 1.82 5.48
N SER A 101 -9.15 0.53 5.76
CA SER A 101 -8.25 -0.38 5.03
C SER A 101 -8.74 -0.62 3.61
N ALA A 102 -7.80 -0.75 2.67
CA ALA A 102 -8.10 -1.16 1.30
C ALA A 102 -8.76 -2.55 1.22
N MET A 103 -8.54 -3.41 2.21
CA MET A 103 -9.17 -4.74 2.29
C MET A 103 -10.69 -4.68 2.55
N HIS A 104 -11.23 -3.52 2.95
CA HIS A 104 -12.66 -3.30 3.13
C HIS A 104 -13.37 -2.72 1.88
N LEU A 105 -12.64 -2.52 0.79
CA LEU A 105 -13.19 -2.01 -0.46
C LEU A 105 -13.85 -3.14 -1.25
N GLN A 106 -15.18 -3.09 -1.34
CA GLN A 106 -15.96 -4.15 -1.97
C GLN A 106 -15.83 -4.17 -3.50
N GLY A 107 -15.72 -5.37 -4.07
CA GLY A 107 -15.70 -5.60 -5.52
C GLY A 107 -14.33 -5.46 -6.16
N ILE A 108 -13.26 -5.32 -5.36
CA ILE A 108 -11.86 -5.34 -5.79
C ILE A 108 -10.99 -6.23 -4.88
N GLU A 109 -11.60 -7.18 -4.21
CA GLU A 109 -10.93 -8.03 -3.22
C GLU A 109 -9.74 -8.79 -3.83
N ASN A 110 -9.89 -9.26 -5.07
CA ASN A 110 -8.84 -9.97 -5.80
C ASN A 110 -7.81 -9.03 -6.46
N ASN A 111 -8.11 -7.75 -6.52
CA ASN A 111 -7.21 -6.74 -7.06
C ASN A 111 -6.38 -6.06 -5.96
N THR A 112 -6.71 -6.28 -4.69
CA THR A 112 -6.09 -5.58 -3.56
C THR A 112 -4.93 -6.38 -2.97
N VAL A 113 -3.81 -5.68 -2.79
CA VAL A 113 -2.61 -6.15 -2.11
C VAL A 113 -2.28 -5.18 -0.99
N LEU A 114 -2.43 -5.61 0.25
CA LEU A 114 -2.08 -4.83 1.43
C LEU A 114 -0.66 -5.18 1.87
N ILE A 115 0.11 -4.17 2.23
CA ILE A 115 1.45 -4.29 2.78
C ILE A 115 1.40 -3.79 4.23
N ASP A 116 1.90 -4.61 5.14
CA ASP A 116 1.96 -4.30 6.57
C ASP A 116 3.32 -4.68 7.16
N SER A 117 3.62 -4.15 8.34
CA SER A 117 4.86 -4.46 9.04
C SER A 117 4.74 -4.15 10.54
N VAL A 118 5.44 -4.91 11.35
CA VAL A 118 5.61 -4.63 12.79
C VAL A 118 6.52 -3.41 13.03
N SER A 119 7.27 -2.99 12.01
CA SER A 119 8.29 -1.95 12.11
C SER A 119 7.83 -0.65 12.73
N LYS A 120 6.59 -0.23 12.44
CA LYS A 120 6.04 1.05 12.89
C LYS A 120 5.14 0.85 14.10
N ARG A 121 4.16 -0.04 13.97
CA ARG A 121 3.17 -0.31 15.02
C ARG A 121 3.80 -0.64 16.37
N TYR A 122 4.79 -1.51 16.36
CA TYR A 122 5.45 -2.01 17.57
C TYR A 122 6.86 -1.45 17.77
N SER A 123 7.27 -0.45 16.96
CA SER A 123 8.63 0.12 16.98
C SER A 123 9.75 -0.91 16.74
N GLU A 124 9.46 -1.95 16.00
CA GLU A 124 10.33 -3.10 15.78
C GLU A 124 11.01 -3.10 14.39
N CYS A 125 11.43 -1.93 13.94
CA CYS A 125 12.01 -1.79 12.61
C CYS A 125 13.27 -2.66 12.37
N GLY A 126 13.99 -2.99 13.43
CA GLY A 126 15.23 -3.79 13.38
C GLY A 126 15.02 -5.28 13.14
N ILE A 127 13.89 -5.86 13.50
CA ILE A 127 13.64 -7.30 13.37
C ILE A 127 13.27 -7.75 11.96
N ARG A 128 12.93 -6.82 11.06
CA ARG A 128 12.70 -7.06 9.63
C ARG A 128 11.54 -8.01 9.32
N ILE A 129 10.43 -7.86 10.01
CA ILE A 129 9.21 -8.64 9.81
C ILE A 129 8.12 -7.77 9.18
N GLY A 130 7.49 -8.26 8.13
CA GLY A 130 6.38 -7.65 7.44
C GLY A 130 5.50 -8.70 6.78
N ALA A 131 4.36 -8.28 6.28
CA ALA A 131 3.37 -9.14 5.66
C ALA A 131 2.85 -8.53 4.36
N LEU A 132 2.59 -9.40 3.39
CA LEU A 132 1.78 -9.09 2.22
C LEU A 132 0.47 -9.87 2.35
N ILE A 133 -0.64 -9.16 2.27
CA ILE A 133 -1.98 -9.72 2.46
C ILE A 133 -2.79 -9.51 1.18
N THR A 134 -3.35 -10.58 0.63
CA THR A 134 -4.21 -10.53 -0.55
C THR A 134 -5.14 -11.73 -0.60
N LYS A 135 -6.32 -11.54 -1.19
CA LYS A 135 -7.23 -12.65 -1.53
C LYS A 135 -6.94 -13.25 -2.90
N ASN A 136 -6.06 -12.64 -3.69
CA ASN A 136 -5.67 -13.12 -5.00
C ASN A 136 -4.74 -14.34 -4.89
N GLU A 137 -5.24 -15.50 -5.28
CA GLU A 137 -4.53 -16.78 -5.24
C GLU A 137 -3.26 -16.80 -6.11
N GLU A 138 -3.29 -16.17 -7.27
CA GLU A 138 -2.15 -16.16 -8.19
C GLU A 138 -1.02 -15.29 -7.64
N ILE A 139 -1.36 -14.11 -7.13
CA ILE A 139 -0.38 -13.24 -6.45
C ILE A 139 0.20 -13.97 -5.25
N ARG A 140 -0.64 -14.60 -4.42
CA ARG A 140 -0.18 -15.34 -3.24
C ARG A 140 0.79 -16.46 -3.62
N LYS A 141 0.48 -17.24 -4.65
CA LYS A 141 1.36 -18.31 -5.16
C LYS A 141 2.68 -17.75 -5.70
N ALA A 142 2.64 -16.64 -6.45
CA ALA A 142 3.83 -16.00 -6.98
C ALA A 142 4.73 -15.45 -5.86
N VAL A 143 4.16 -14.73 -4.90
CA VAL A 143 4.88 -14.17 -3.75
C VAL A 143 5.48 -15.29 -2.89
N MET A 144 4.75 -16.39 -2.70
CA MET A 144 5.27 -17.54 -1.94
C MET A 144 6.56 -18.10 -2.56
N LYS A 145 6.66 -18.17 -3.90
CA LYS A 145 7.89 -18.59 -4.58
C LYS A 145 9.05 -17.64 -4.30
N PHE A 146 8.82 -16.32 -4.28
CA PHE A 146 9.84 -15.35 -3.89
C PHE A 146 10.24 -15.47 -2.43
N CYS A 147 9.29 -15.73 -1.53
CA CYS A 147 9.58 -15.98 -0.12
C CYS A 147 10.45 -17.24 0.06
N GLN A 148 10.11 -18.31 -0.65
CA GLN A 148 10.89 -19.55 -0.64
C GLN A 148 12.30 -19.35 -1.20
N ALA A 149 12.45 -18.60 -2.30
CA ALA A 149 13.75 -18.30 -2.89
C ALA A 149 14.64 -17.44 -1.96
N ARG A 150 14.03 -16.55 -1.19
CA ARG A 150 14.70 -15.70 -0.21
C ARG A 150 15.03 -16.42 1.10
N LEU A 151 14.40 -17.57 1.35
CA LEU A 151 14.35 -18.29 2.62
C LEU A 151 13.47 -17.61 3.67
N SER A 152 13.29 -18.27 4.83
CA SER A 152 12.42 -17.78 5.88
C SER A 152 12.92 -16.47 6.51
N PRO A 153 12.01 -15.63 7.04
CA PRO A 153 12.41 -14.52 7.90
C PRO A 153 13.19 -15.01 9.12
N PRO A 154 14.01 -14.14 9.77
CA PRO A 154 14.79 -14.51 10.96
C PRO A 154 13.90 -15.07 12.07
N LEU A 155 14.26 -16.23 12.63
CA LEU A 155 13.47 -16.89 13.69
C LEU A 155 13.23 -15.98 14.90
N ILE A 156 14.30 -15.31 15.38
CA ILE A 156 14.18 -14.38 16.50
C ILE A 156 13.19 -13.26 16.19
N GLY A 157 13.23 -12.71 14.96
CA GLY A 157 12.30 -11.69 14.52
C GLY A 157 10.84 -12.17 14.53
N GLN A 158 10.59 -13.42 14.15
CA GLN A 158 9.24 -14.01 14.19
C GLN A 158 8.74 -14.16 15.62
N ILE A 159 9.57 -14.64 16.54
CA ILE A 159 9.24 -14.81 17.96
C ILE A 159 8.92 -13.45 18.61
N VAL A 160 9.74 -12.42 18.34
CA VAL A 160 9.51 -11.07 18.85
C VAL A 160 8.21 -10.49 18.29
N ALA A 161 7.98 -10.61 16.99
CA ALA A 161 6.76 -10.12 16.37
C ALA A 161 5.50 -10.81 16.92
N GLU A 162 5.55 -12.11 17.21
CA GLU A 162 4.46 -12.85 17.82
C GLU A 162 4.18 -12.35 19.26
N ALA A 163 5.23 -12.19 20.06
CA ALA A 163 5.11 -11.69 21.43
C ALA A 163 4.53 -10.27 21.49
N SER A 164 4.75 -9.44 20.47
CA SER A 164 4.23 -8.06 20.42
C SER A 164 2.73 -7.98 20.18
N LEU A 165 2.07 -9.07 19.77
CA LEU A 165 0.62 -9.10 19.58
C LEU A 165 -0.16 -9.08 20.90
N ASP A 166 0.49 -9.51 21.98
CA ASP A 166 -0.10 -9.63 23.31
C ASP A 166 0.32 -8.47 24.25
N ALA A 167 1.05 -7.47 23.73
CA ALA A 167 1.64 -6.37 24.49
C ALA A 167 0.76 -5.12 24.58
#